data_a1b15cc2516577eefaee2525e67125eb
#
_entry.id   a1b15cc2516577eefaee2525e67125eb
#
_cell.length_a   1.000
_cell.length_b   1.000
_cell.length_c   1.000
_cell.angle_alpha   90.00
_cell.angle_beta   90.00
_cell.angle_gamma   90.00
#
_symmetry.space_group_name_H-M   'P 1'
#
loop_
_entity.id
_entity.type
_entity.pdbx_description
1 polymer ?
#
loop_
_entity_poly.entity_id
_entity_poly.type
_entity_poly.pdbx_seq_one_letter_code
_entity_poly.pdbx_strand_id
1 'polypeptide(L)'
;MKHLLIPFLLLIAASICHATSNVTFSGGGYDISVLLSDEDCKVVGLNVSGDNPNIISIGANELTAFSKAESDCKKKTIHLVVPATKSHPYFELKSTSKNGHLTLGEKKVNVSPDWQM
;
A
#
# COMPACT_ATOMS: atom_id res chain seq x y z
N MET A 1 -9.30 26.56 -33.90
CA MET A 1 -9.00 25.99 -33.74
C MET A 1 -8.71 25.52 -33.30
N LYS A 2 -8.92 25.63 -33.19
CA LYS A 2 -8.71 24.96 -32.80
C LYS A 2 -8.52 24.28 -32.02
N HIS A 3 -8.80 24.16 -31.88
CA HIS A 3 -8.69 23.23 -31.16
C HIS A 3 -8.56 22.62 -30.50
N LEU A 4 -8.95 22.80 -30.44
CA LEU A 4 -8.86 21.99 -29.85
C LEU A 4 -8.56 21.43 -29.28
N LEU A 5 -8.84 21.63 -29.35
CA LEU A 5 -8.57 20.78 -28.86
C LEU A 5 -8.24 20.25 -28.14
N ILE A 6 -8.56 20.51 -28.23
CA ILE A 6 -8.26 19.71 -27.66
C ILE A 6 -8.04 19.10 -26.98
N PRO A 7 -8.24 19.19 -27.06
CA PRO A 7 -8.00 18.35 -26.40
C PRO A 7 -7.64 17.91 -25.63
N PHE A 8 -7.90 17.93 -25.59
CA PHE A 8 -7.46 17.17 -24.98
C PHE A 8 -7.33 16.74 -24.22
N LEU A 9 -7.72 17.04 -24.29
CA LEU A 9 -7.57 16.35 -23.70
C LEU A 9 -7.49 15.79 -23.00
N LEU A 10 -7.76 15.92 -22.99
CA LEU A 10 -7.61 15.10 -22.44
C LEU A 10 -7.48 14.44 -21.81
N LEU A 11 -7.77 14.47 -21.82
CA LEU A 11 -7.53 13.58 -21.33
C LEU A 11 -7.20 12.99 -20.73
N ILE A 12 -7.55 13.16 -20.82
CA ILE A 12 -7.10 12.47 -20.39
C ILE A 12 -6.89 11.95 -19.62
N ALA A 13 -7.06 12.03 -19.58
CA ALA A 13 -6.73 11.39 -18.98
C ALA A 13 -6.72 10.81 -18.30
N ALA A 14 -6.97 10.83 -18.34
CA ALA A 14 -6.81 10.11 -17.82
C ALA A 14 -6.70 9.51 -17.37
N SER A 15 -7.01 9.65 -17.66
CA SER A 15 -6.65 8.98 -17.33
C SER A 15 -6.30 8.58 -16.79
N ILE A 16 -6.49 8.70 -17.55
CA ILE A 16 -5.92 8.13 -16.84
C ILE A 16 -5.91 7.76 -15.57
N CYS A 17 -6.59 7.78 -15.13
CA CYS A 17 -6.60 7.63 -13.72
C CYS A 17 -6.73 6.21 -13.34
N HIS A 18 -5.68 5.68 -12.79
CA HIS A 18 -5.78 4.43 -12.11
C HIS A 18 -6.45 4.72 -10.80
N ALA A 19 -7.70 4.36 -10.67
CA ALA A 19 -8.34 4.35 -9.39
C ALA A 19 -7.60 3.37 -8.49
N THR A 20 -7.33 3.80 -7.28
CA THR A 20 -6.67 2.97 -6.28
C THR A 20 -7.52 2.92 -5.03
N SER A 21 -7.49 1.79 -4.37
CA SER A 21 -8.11 1.62 -3.05
C SER A 21 -7.02 1.65 -2.01
N ASN A 22 -7.39 2.11 -0.83
CA ASN A 22 -6.46 2.26 0.28
C ASN A 22 -6.92 1.38 1.43
N VAL A 23 -6.01 0.53 1.92
CA VAL A 23 -6.26 -0.24 3.13
C VAL A 23 -5.33 0.32 4.18
N THR A 24 -5.89 0.74 5.30
CA THR A 24 -5.11 1.26 6.40
C THR A 24 -5.11 0.29 7.56
N PHE A 25 -4.02 0.29 8.30
CA PHE A 25 -3.85 -0.56 9.48
C PHE A 25 -3.30 0.30 10.59
N SER A 26 -3.85 0.17 11.79
CA SER A 26 -3.34 0.92 12.94
C SER A 26 -3.27 0.03 14.16
N GLY A 27 -2.24 0.25 14.97
CA GLY A 27 -2.01 -0.47 16.20
C GLY A 27 -0.57 -0.36 16.65
N GLY A 28 -0.33 -0.50 17.94
CA GLY A 28 1.01 -0.47 18.50
C GLY A 28 1.78 0.82 18.26
N GLY A 29 1.08 1.92 17.97
CA GLY A 29 1.74 3.18 17.66
C GLY A 29 2.13 3.33 16.20
N TYR A 30 1.70 2.42 15.34
CA TYR A 30 2.03 2.44 13.92
C TYR A 30 0.80 2.68 13.07
N ASP A 31 0.98 3.38 11.97
CA ASP A 31 -0.03 3.56 10.93
C ASP A 31 0.54 3.04 9.61
N ILE A 32 -0.19 2.15 8.97
CA ILE A 32 0.24 1.54 7.73
C ILE A 32 -0.82 1.83 6.67
N SER A 33 -0.37 2.26 5.50
CA SER A 33 -1.24 2.50 4.37
C SER A 33 -0.77 1.65 3.20
N VAL A 34 -1.66 0.82 2.68
CA VAL A 34 -1.37 -0.03 1.51
C VAL A 34 -2.27 0.43 0.38
N LEU A 35 -1.67 0.78 -0.74
CA LEU A 35 -2.41 1.16 -1.94
C LEU A 35 -2.56 -0.05 -2.84
N LEU A 36 -3.79 -0.30 -3.27
CA LEU A 36 -4.13 -1.39 -4.17
C LEU A 36 -4.70 -0.84 -5.46
N SER A 37 -4.36 -1.46 -6.57
CA SER A 37 -4.96 -1.13 -7.85
C SER A 37 -6.40 -1.66 -7.89
N ASP A 38 -7.36 -0.81 -8.29
CA ASP A 38 -8.76 -1.22 -8.40
C ASP A 38 -8.98 -2.25 -9.52
N GLU A 39 -8.09 -2.26 -10.51
CA GLU A 39 -8.23 -3.17 -11.64
C GLU A 39 -7.96 -4.62 -11.26
N ASP A 40 -6.86 -4.86 -10.60
CA ASP A 40 -6.38 -6.22 -10.36
C ASP A 40 -6.03 -6.48 -8.90
N CYS A 41 -6.31 -5.53 -8.02
CA CYS A 41 -6.06 -5.65 -6.58
C CYS A 41 -4.59 -5.90 -6.23
N LYS A 42 -3.67 -5.44 -7.08
CA LYS A 42 -2.25 -5.58 -6.79
C LYS A 42 -1.76 -4.44 -5.92
N VAL A 43 -0.79 -4.73 -5.07
CA VAL A 43 -0.17 -3.71 -4.23
C VAL A 43 0.66 -2.79 -5.12
N VAL A 44 0.38 -1.49 -5.04
CA VAL A 44 1.09 -0.47 -5.81
C VAL A 44 1.76 0.57 -4.92
N GLY A 45 1.69 0.42 -3.62
CA GLY A 45 2.37 1.32 -2.71
C GLY A 45 2.23 0.89 -1.27
N LEU A 46 3.16 1.36 -0.44
CA LEU A 46 3.16 1.08 0.99
C LEU A 46 3.77 2.26 1.71
N ASN A 47 3.13 2.66 2.80
CA ASN A 47 3.66 3.68 3.68
C ASN A 47 3.47 3.23 5.12
N VAL A 48 4.55 3.22 5.88
CA VAL A 48 4.54 2.86 7.29
C VAL A 48 5.08 4.03 8.09
N SER A 49 4.29 4.51 9.06
CA SER A 49 4.71 5.58 9.94
C SER A 49 4.47 5.17 11.39
N GLY A 50 5.18 5.82 12.29
CA GLY A 50 5.06 5.60 13.72
C GLY A 50 5.23 6.92 14.44
N ASP A 51 5.80 6.89 15.64
CA ASP A 51 6.06 8.11 16.42
C ASP A 51 7.05 9.01 15.71
N ASN A 52 7.91 8.44 14.89
CA ASN A 52 8.82 9.17 14.03
C ASN A 52 8.26 9.21 12.61
N PRO A 53 8.72 10.15 11.77
CA PRO A 53 8.25 10.19 10.39
C PRO A 53 8.59 8.89 9.65
N ASN A 54 8.04 8.75 8.50
CA ASN A 54 8.01 7.55 7.66
C ASN A 54 9.14 6.54 7.91
N ILE A 55 8.75 5.37 8.36
CA ILE A 55 9.68 4.26 8.55
C ILE A 55 9.96 3.59 7.21
N ILE A 56 8.91 3.37 6.42
CA ILE A 56 9.01 2.76 5.10
C ILE A 56 8.08 3.51 4.15
N SER A 57 8.58 3.81 2.96
CA SER A 57 7.76 4.43 1.92
C SER A 57 8.15 3.78 0.59
N ILE A 58 7.21 3.07 -0.04
CA ILE A 58 7.44 2.39 -1.31
C ILE A 58 6.38 2.86 -2.28
N GLY A 59 6.83 3.49 -3.36
CA GLY A 59 5.95 3.96 -4.42
C GLY A 59 5.87 2.97 -5.58
N ALA A 60 5.09 3.35 -6.61
CA ALA A 60 4.83 2.50 -7.75
C ALA A 60 6.10 2.11 -8.51
N ASN A 61 7.14 2.93 -8.43
CA ASN A 61 8.41 2.66 -9.11
C ASN A 61 9.36 1.78 -8.31
N GLU A 62 8.95 1.38 -7.12
CA GLU A 62 9.84 0.68 -6.20
C GLU A 62 9.25 -0.65 -5.74
N LEU A 63 8.34 -1.22 -6.54
CA LEU A 63 7.63 -2.44 -6.12
C LEU A 63 8.54 -3.65 -5.99
N THR A 64 9.72 -3.60 -6.59
CA THR A 64 10.71 -4.67 -6.42
C THR A 64 11.25 -4.75 -5.00
N ALA A 65 10.99 -3.73 -4.17
CA ALA A 65 11.37 -3.79 -2.77
C ALA A 65 10.63 -4.88 -2.01
N PHE A 66 9.45 -5.29 -2.48
CA PHE A 66 8.71 -6.38 -1.86
C PHE A 66 9.31 -7.73 -2.25
N SER A 67 9.63 -8.57 -1.27
CA SER A 67 9.95 -9.96 -1.54
C SER A 67 8.69 -10.81 -1.62
N LYS A 68 7.59 -10.32 -1.07
CA LYS A 68 6.28 -10.94 -1.19
C LYS A 68 5.24 -9.82 -1.17
N ALA A 69 4.30 -9.85 -2.12
CA ALA A 69 3.19 -8.91 -2.18
C ALA A 69 1.97 -9.64 -2.71
N GLU A 70 1.18 -10.18 -1.78
CA GLU A 70 -0.02 -10.92 -2.11
C GLU A 70 -1.22 -10.18 -1.54
N SER A 71 -2.27 -10.06 -2.33
CA SER A 71 -3.49 -9.39 -1.92
C SER A 71 -4.68 -10.02 -2.60
N ASP A 72 -5.81 -10.05 -1.90
CA ASP A 72 -7.07 -10.56 -2.41
C ASP A 72 -8.17 -9.63 -1.94
N CYS A 73 -8.72 -8.84 -2.84
CA CYS A 73 -9.72 -7.84 -2.50
C CYS A 73 -11.07 -8.44 -2.14
N LYS A 74 -11.39 -9.61 -2.67
CA LYS A 74 -12.64 -10.29 -2.33
C LYS A 74 -12.61 -10.84 -0.93
N LYS A 75 -11.52 -11.51 -0.58
CA LYS A 75 -11.34 -12.08 0.75
C LYS A 75 -10.84 -11.06 1.76
N LYS A 76 -10.35 -9.93 1.25
CA LYS A 76 -9.75 -8.87 2.06
C LYS A 76 -8.58 -9.38 2.87
N THR A 77 -7.62 -10.01 2.16
CA THR A 77 -6.40 -10.51 2.77
C THR A 77 -5.19 -9.87 2.12
N ILE A 78 -4.15 -9.70 2.91
CA ILE A 78 -2.89 -9.12 2.46
C ILE A 78 -1.74 -9.85 3.14
N HIS A 79 -0.68 -10.12 2.39
CA HIS A 79 0.57 -10.59 2.95
C HIS A 79 1.72 -9.90 2.22
N LEU A 80 2.41 -8.99 2.91
CA LEU A 80 3.49 -8.19 2.37
C LEU A 80 4.77 -8.48 3.16
N VAL A 81 5.90 -8.59 2.46
CA VAL A 81 7.20 -8.71 3.10
C VAL A 81 8.18 -7.77 2.41
N VAL A 82 8.85 -6.96 3.21
CA VAL A 82 9.91 -6.07 2.73
C VAL A 82 11.16 -6.41 3.53
N PRO A 83 12.22 -6.92 2.89
CA PRO A 83 13.44 -7.26 3.61
C PRO A 83 14.08 -6.05 4.25
N ALA A 84 14.82 -6.28 5.32
CA ALA A 84 15.56 -5.22 5.99
C ALA A 84 16.59 -4.61 5.04
N THR A 85 16.78 -3.31 5.14
CA THR A 85 17.82 -2.58 4.42
C THR A 85 18.55 -1.68 5.42
N LYS A 86 19.49 -0.90 4.92
CA LYS A 86 20.15 0.10 5.78
C LYS A 86 19.19 1.19 6.22
N SER A 87 18.12 1.40 5.44
CA SER A 87 17.17 2.50 5.67
C SER A 87 16.03 2.09 6.59
N HIS A 88 15.71 0.81 6.68
CA HIS A 88 14.57 0.38 7.48
C HIS A 88 14.72 -1.07 7.93
N PRO A 89 14.03 -1.45 9.02
CA PRO A 89 14.04 -2.83 9.49
C PRO A 89 13.20 -3.74 8.59
N TYR A 90 13.30 -5.04 8.84
CA TYR A 90 12.43 -6.03 8.22
C TYR A 90 10.97 -5.68 8.49
N PHE A 91 10.14 -5.83 7.49
CA PHE A 91 8.70 -5.56 7.59
C PHE A 91 7.93 -6.75 7.07
N GLU A 92 6.95 -7.18 7.84
CA GLU A 92 5.98 -8.16 7.36
C GLU A 92 4.60 -7.77 7.88
N LEU A 93 3.63 -7.72 6.97
CA LEU A 93 2.24 -7.47 7.31
C LEU A 93 1.40 -8.63 6.79
N LYS A 94 0.70 -9.30 7.70
CA LYS A 94 -0.19 -10.39 7.33
C LYS A 94 -1.55 -10.10 7.94
N SER A 95 -2.57 -9.96 7.10
CA SER A 95 -3.87 -9.51 7.57
C SER A 95 -5.01 -10.22 6.88
N THR A 96 -6.08 -10.44 7.64
CA THR A 96 -7.39 -10.83 7.12
C THR A 96 -8.29 -9.59 7.12
N SER A 97 -9.57 -9.79 6.85
CA SER A 97 -10.52 -8.66 6.88
C SER A 97 -10.73 -8.07 8.27
N LYS A 98 -10.38 -8.81 9.31
CA LYS A 98 -10.68 -8.41 10.70
C LYS A 98 -9.44 -8.15 11.53
N ASN A 99 -8.36 -8.88 11.28
CA ASN A 99 -7.18 -8.83 12.13
C ASN A 99 -5.93 -8.77 11.30
N GLY A 100 -4.96 -7.96 11.74
CA GLY A 100 -3.67 -7.89 11.10
C GLY A 100 -2.55 -8.09 12.11
N HIS A 101 -1.43 -8.59 11.60
CA HIS A 101 -0.22 -8.79 12.40
C HIS A 101 0.93 -8.12 11.67
N LEU A 102 1.58 -7.21 12.36
CA LEU A 102 2.74 -6.49 11.87
C LEU A 102 3.99 -7.03 12.57
N THR A 103 5.00 -7.37 11.77
CA THR A 103 6.34 -7.62 12.29
C THR A 103 7.24 -6.52 11.75
N LEU A 104 7.87 -5.77 12.62
CA LEU A 104 8.76 -4.69 12.25
C LEU A 104 10.06 -4.87 13.02
N GLY A 105 11.11 -5.35 12.32
CA GLY A 105 12.33 -5.78 13.00
C GLY A 105 12.01 -6.97 13.88
N GLU A 106 12.22 -6.80 15.18
CA GLU A 106 11.92 -7.84 16.15
C GLU A 106 10.60 -7.59 16.89
N LYS A 107 9.93 -6.49 16.57
CA LYS A 107 8.65 -6.17 17.20
C LYS A 107 7.51 -6.84 16.47
N LYS A 108 6.57 -7.38 17.24
CA LYS A 108 5.34 -7.96 16.71
C LYS A 108 4.17 -7.25 17.34
N VAL A 109 3.27 -6.74 16.51
CA VAL A 109 2.15 -5.92 16.96
C VAL A 109 0.89 -6.36 16.25
N ASN A 110 -0.22 -6.34 16.96
CA ASN A 110 -1.53 -6.52 16.34
C ASN A 110 -2.00 -5.18 15.79
N VAL A 111 -2.52 -5.19 14.58
CA VAL A 111 -3.05 -4.00 13.94
C VAL A 111 -4.46 -4.27 13.45
N SER A 112 -5.25 -3.21 13.37
CA SER A 112 -6.63 -3.29 12.93
C SER A 112 -6.74 -2.82 11.49
N PRO A 113 -7.24 -3.67 10.58
CA PRO A 113 -7.41 -3.27 9.17
C PRO A 113 -8.67 -2.46 8.97
N ASP A 114 -8.60 -1.53 8.02
CA ASP A 114 -9.74 -0.76 7.55
C ASP A 114 -9.70 -0.78 6.02
N TRP A 115 -10.58 -1.57 5.44
CA TRP A 115 -10.66 -1.74 3.98
C TRP A 115 -11.61 -0.70 3.41
N GLN A 116 -11.04 0.30 2.75
CA GLN A 116 -11.83 1.35 2.10
C GLN A 116 -11.94 1.05 0.62
N MET A 117 -12.92 0.25 0.29
CA MET A 117 -13.11 -0.19 -1.09
C MET A 117 -14.56 0.01 -1.53
#